data_0a61354e21825f13eb326cc4798d72b1
#
_entry.id   0a61354e21825f13eb326cc4798d72b1
#
_cell.length_a   1.000
_cell.length_b   1.000
_cell.length_c   1.000
_cell.angle_alpha   90.00
_cell.angle_beta   90.00
_cell.angle_gamma   90.00
#
_symmetry.space_group_name_H-M   'P 1'
#
loop_
_entity.id
_entity.type
_entity.pdbx_description
1 polymer ?
#
loop_
_entity_poly.entity_id
_entity_poly.type
_entity_poly.pdbx_seq_one_letter_code
_entity_poly.pdbx_strand_id
1 'polypeptide(L)'
;SAKTGYVYYSEETHKMEPELLKTWEAFADKYEKNWNDYEKQVWEEAKASNTVSVHFLGISESVFDKLEWRGEKCSWDTFKSGNYVLVDYGDKYAEHPVSYYQTGDVFQMEYKNGNQKDYEVIGEALMPYALDYPYADLIYITVLVPEDEYITQTGNESAMYAAIDAKKGEDKQIKEYIDKNILKENDMINVFSVLDMKESFQRYVSKYYMIGSFLVIIL
;
A
#
# COMPACT_ATOMS: atom_id res chain seq x y z
N SER A 1 -9.96 18.02 16.87
CA SER A 1 -9.80 16.57 16.98
C SER A 1 -8.89 16.08 15.85
N ALA A 2 -7.99 15.18 16.15
CA ALA A 2 -7.21 14.50 15.15
C ALA A 2 -8.16 13.67 14.27
N LYS A 3 -7.87 13.57 12.96
CA LYS A 3 -8.55 12.62 12.09
C LYS A 3 -7.73 11.33 12.10
N THR A 4 -8.38 10.20 12.31
CA THR A 4 -7.75 8.89 12.22
C THR A 4 -8.21 8.20 10.95
N GLY A 5 -7.26 7.68 10.19
CA GLY A 5 -7.52 6.84 9.03
C GLY A 5 -7.04 5.43 9.30
N TYR A 6 -7.75 4.45 8.77
CA TYR A 6 -7.42 3.04 8.93
C TYR A 6 -7.14 2.39 7.59
N VAL A 7 -6.18 1.47 7.62
CA VAL A 7 -5.86 0.58 6.50
C VAL A 7 -5.89 -0.84 7.00
N TYR A 8 -6.69 -1.66 6.36
CA TYR A 8 -6.82 -3.10 6.60
C TYR A 8 -6.12 -3.86 5.48
N TYR A 9 -5.61 -5.03 5.77
CA TYR A 9 -4.90 -5.84 4.80
C TYR A 9 -5.25 -7.32 4.90
N SER A 10 -5.45 -7.92 3.75
CA SER A 10 -5.38 -9.37 3.56
C SER A 10 -4.75 -9.67 2.21
N GLU A 11 -4.19 -10.86 2.12
CA GLU A 11 -3.73 -11.42 0.87
C GLU A 11 -4.77 -12.40 0.37
N GLU A 12 -5.29 -12.11 -0.81
CA GLU A 12 -6.29 -12.92 -1.50
C GLU A 12 -5.71 -13.45 -2.82
N THR A 13 -6.50 -14.08 -3.65
CA THR A 13 -6.06 -14.58 -4.94
C THR A 13 -6.94 -14.10 -6.08
N HIS A 14 -6.35 -14.01 -7.26
CA HIS A 14 -7.04 -13.74 -8.50
C HIS A 14 -6.59 -14.71 -9.58
N LYS A 15 -7.53 -15.28 -10.30
CA LYS A 15 -7.23 -16.15 -11.44
C LYS A 15 -6.69 -15.32 -12.60
N MET A 16 -5.55 -15.73 -13.12
CA MET A 16 -4.97 -15.02 -14.25
C MET A 16 -5.76 -15.29 -15.53
N GLU A 17 -6.33 -14.24 -16.08
CA GLU A 17 -6.85 -14.28 -17.43
C GLU A 17 -5.69 -14.45 -18.45
N PRO A 18 -5.95 -15.04 -19.66
CA PRO A 18 -4.88 -15.29 -20.63
C PRO A 18 -4.07 -14.03 -21.01
N GLU A 19 -4.69 -12.87 -21.02
CA GLU A 19 -4.00 -11.61 -21.34
C GLU A 19 -3.14 -11.13 -20.16
N LEU A 20 -3.61 -11.32 -18.92
CA LEU A 20 -2.83 -11.04 -17.72
C LEU A 20 -1.61 -11.94 -17.66
N LEU A 21 -1.77 -13.24 -17.90
CA LEU A 21 -0.66 -14.20 -17.94
C LEU A 21 0.40 -13.79 -18.98
N LYS A 22 -0.01 -13.42 -20.20
CA LYS A 22 0.92 -12.93 -21.23
C LYS A 22 1.67 -11.68 -20.81
N THR A 23 1.00 -10.78 -20.09
CA THR A 23 1.63 -9.56 -19.56
C THR A 23 2.73 -9.89 -18.56
N TRP A 24 2.45 -10.83 -17.64
CA TRP A 24 3.43 -11.31 -16.68
C TRP A 24 4.55 -12.12 -17.30
N GLU A 25 4.27 -12.94 -18.33
CA GLU A 25 5.29 -13.65 -19.09
C GLU A 25 6.25 -12.69 -19.79
N ALA A 26 5.74 -11.64 -20.43
CA ALA A 26 6.57 -10.62 -21.06
C ALA A 26 7.43 -9.84 -20.04
N PHE A 27 6.89 -9.61 -18.83
CA PHE A 27 7.64 -9.02 -17.74
C PHE A 27 8.74 -9.97 -17.24
N ALA A 28 8.43 -11.26 -17.04
CA ALA A 28 9.38 -12.27 -16.63
C ALA A 28 10.52 -12.41 -17.64
N ASP A 29 10.23 -12.55 -18.93
CA ASP A 29 11.23 -12.65 -20.00
C ASP A 29 12.25 -11.51 -19.95
N LYS A 30 11.81 -10.33 -19.56
CA LYS A 30 12.67 -9.15 -19.47
C LYS A 30 13.55 -9.12 -18.21
N TYR A 31 13.01 -9.54 -17.07
CA TYR A 31 13.61 -9.30 -15.75
C TYR A 31 14.08 -10.56 -15.02
N GLU A 32 13.63 -11.78 -15.38
CA GLU A 32 13.91 -13.05 -14.70
C GLU A 32 15.40 -13.30 -14.47
N LYS A 33 16.25 -12.86 -15.38
CA LYS A 33 17.71 -12.99 -15.23
C LYS A 33 18.27 -12.28 -13.99
N ASN A 34 17.55 -11.29 -13.48
CA ASN A 34 17.94 -10.51 -12.31
C ASN A 34 17.27 -11.01 -11.02
N TRP A 35 16.35 -11.99 -11.15
CA TRP A 35 15.59 -12.52 -10.04
C TRP A 35 16.42 -13.50 -9.21
N ASN A 36 16.24 -13.44 -7.90
CA ASN A 36 16.75 -14.44 -6.98
C ASN A 36 15.94 -15.74 -7.06
N ASP A 37 16.38 -16.78 -6.35
CA ASP A 37 15.73 -18.09 -6.39
C ASP A 37 14.29 -18.07 -5.85
N TYR A 38 14.01 -17.22 -4.84
CA TYR A 38 12.66 -17.04 -4.28
C TYR A 38 11.72 -16.41 -5.31
N GLU A 39 12.13 -15.33 -5.97
CA GLU A 39 11.34 -14.65 -6.99
C GLU A 39 11.01 -15.59 -8.17
N LYS A 40 11.96 -16.41 -8.60
CA LYS A 40 11.73 -17.44 -9.62
C LYS A 40 10.73 -18.50 -9.16
N GLN A 41 10.85 -18.94 -7.91
CA GLN A 41 9.92 -19.91 -7.35
C GLN A 41 8.49 -19.33 -7.31
N VAL A 42 8.30 -18.09 -6.86
CA VAL A 42 6.99 -17.40 -6.83
C VAL A 42 6.38 -17.36 -8.24
N TRP A 43 7.19 -17.06 -9.26
CA TRP A 43 6.73 -17.03 -10.64
C TRP A 43 6.30 -18.42 -11.15
N GLU A 44 7.07 -19.45 -10.88
CA GLU A 44 6.73 -20.81 -11.28
C GLU A 44 5.46 -21.31 -10.57
N GLU A 45 5.27 -20.98 -9.31
CA GLU A 45 4.06 -21.29 -8.55
C GLU A 45 2.84 -20.56 -9.09
N ALA A 46 2.95 -19.27 -9.43
CA ALA A 46 1.90 -18.47 -10.04
C ALA A 46 1.47 -19.05 -11.40
N LYS A 47 2.41 -19.43 -12.26
CA LYS A 47 2.13 -20.10 -13.54
C LYS A 47 1.44 -21.45 -13.34
N ALA A 48 1.94 -22.25 -12.42
CA ALA A 48 1.42 -23.59 -12.16
C ALA A 48 -0.01 -23.57 -11.60
N SER A 49 -0.33 -22.63 -10.74
CA SER A 49 -1.67 -22.44 -10.16
C SER A 49 -2.61 -21.65 -11.07
N ASN A 50 -2.07 -20.92 -12.04
CA ASN A 50 -2.77 -19.93 -12.84
C ASN A 50 -3.44 -18.83 -11.98
N THR A 51 -2.78 -18.45 -10.88
CA THR A 51 -3.27 -17.42 -9.96
C THR A 51 -2.18 -16.40 -9.63
N VAL A 52 -2.58 -15.21 -9.27
CA VAL A 52 -1.72 -14.14 -8.77
C VAL A 52 -2.19 -13.70 -7.38
N SER A 53 -1.25 -13.34 -6.52
CA SER A 53 -1.57 -12.74 -5.22
C SER A 53 -2.23 -11.38 -5.39
N VAL A 54 -3.24 -11.14 -4.57
CA VAL A 54 -3.90 -9.84 -4.49
C VAL A 54 -3.72 -9.26 -3.11
N HIS A 55 -3.07 -8.12 -3.03
CA HIS A 55 -3.03 -7.30 -1.83
C HIS A 55 -4.34 -6.53 -1.72
N PHE A 56 -5.23 -7.06 -0.91
CA PHE A 56 -6.57 -6.53 -0.72
C PHE A 56 -6.59 -5.57 0.46
N LEU A 57 -6.75 -4.30 0.18
CA LEU A 57 -6.67 -3.22 1.16
C LEU A 57 -8.05 -2.60 1.40
N GLY A 58 -8.52 -2.64 2.64
CA GLY A 58 -9.64 -1.83 3.10
C GLY A 58 -9.16 -0.46 3.56
N ILE A 59 -9.75 0.62 3.08
CA ILE A 59 -9.34 1.98 3.44
C ILE A 59 -10.52 2.80 3.95
N SER A 60 -10.24 3.63 4.95
CA SER A 60 -11.19 4.63 5.43
C SER A 60 -11.20 5.88 4.54
N GLU A 61 -12.26 6.69 4.65
CA GLU A 61 -12.41 7.95 3.89
C GLU A 61 -11.21 8.88 4.04
N SER A 62 -10.66 9.00 5.25
CA SER A 62 -9.51 9.88 5.49
C SER A 62 -8.22 9.41 4.81
N VAL A 63 -8.08 8.11 4.52
CA VAL A 63 -7.00 7.57 3.70
C VAL A 63 -7.29 7.79 2.23
N PHE A 64 -8.53 7.53 1.79
CA PHE A 64 -8.98 7.78 0.43
C PHE A 64 -8.72 9.23 -0.02
N ASP A 65 -8.93 10.20 0.86
CA ASP A 65 -8.65 11.62 0.57
C ASP A 65 -7.17 11.93 0.32
N LYS A 66 -6.28 11.05 0.75
CA LYS A 66 -4.81 11.20 0.62
C LYS A 66 -4.21 10.37 -0.51
N LEU A 67 -5.01 9.59 -1.22
CA LEU A 67 -4.53 8.80 -2.36
C LEU A 67 -3.94 9.70 -3.44
N GLU A 68 -2.87 9.24 -4.06
CA GLU A 68 -2.33 9.85 -5.27
C GLU A 68 -3.01 9.23 -6.49
N TRP A 69 -3.76 10.03 -7.23
CA TRP A 69 -4.60 9.55 -8.34
C TRP A 69 -3.88 9.64 -9.67
N ARG A 70 -4.12 8.63 -10.50
CA ARG A 70 -3.84 8.67 -11.93
C ARG A 70 -5.16 8.84 -12.67
N GLY A 71 -5.31 9.97 -13.35
CA GLY A 71 -6.57 10.29 -14.02
C GLY A 71 -7.57 11.02 -13.12
N GLU A 72 -8.86 10.79 -13.34
CA GLU A 72 -9.93 11.46 -12.63
C GLU A 72 -10.23 10.82 -11.27
N LYS A 73 -10.31 11.64 -10.23
CA LYS A 73 -10.67 11.19 -8.88
C LYS A 73 -12.18 11.02 -8.77
N CYS A 74 -12.64 9.84 -8.37
CA CYS A 74 -14.04 9.65 -7.99
C CYS A 74 -14.33 10.21 -6.58
N SER A 75 -15.60 10.37 -6.23
CA SER A 75 -15.98 10.74 -4.86
C SER A 75 -15.98 9.52 -3.94
N TRP A 76 -15.82 9.75 -2.63
CA TRP A 76 -15.95 8.69 -1.62
C TRP A 76 -17.33 8.02 -1.66
N ASP A 77 -18.40 8.83 -1.84
CA ASP A 77 -19.76 8.31 -1.93
C ASP A 77 -19.94 7.41 -3.15
N THR A 78 -19.35 7.78 -4.30
CA THR A 78 -19.34 6.92 -5.49
C THR A 78 -18.61 5.63 -5.22
N PHE A 79 -17.41 5.71 -4.62
CA PHE A 79 -16.58 4.53 -4.30
C PHE A 79 -17.31 3.52 -3.39
N LYS A 80 -18.10 4.02 -2.43
CA LYS A 80 -18.90 3.20 -1.52
C LYS A 80 -20.22 2.68 -2.10
N SER A 81 -20.70 3.24 -3.19
CA SER A 81 -22.08 3.02 -3.66
C SER A 81 -22.29 1.71 -4.41
N GLY A 82 -21.22 1.01 -4.77
CA GLY A 82 -21.30 -0.20 -5.61
C GLY A 82 -20.19 -1.20 -5.34
N ASN A 83 -20.10 -2.18 -6.22
CA ASN A 83 -19.01 -3.14 -6.21
C ASN A 83 -17.81 -2.55 -6.96
N TYR A 84 -17.14 -1.59 -6.33
CA TYR A 84 -16.07 -0.83 -6.94
C TYR A 84 -14.73 -1.09 -6.26
N VAL A 85 -13.66 -1.09 -7.07
CA VAL A 85 -12.28 -1.12 -6.60
C VAL A 85 -11.47 0.00 -7.24
N LEU A 86 -10.43 0.43 -6.51
CA LEU A 86 -9.31 1.14 -7.10
C LEU A 86 -8.16 0.16 -7.25
N VAL A 87 -7.41 0.28 -8.33
CA VAL A 87 -6.18 -0.50 -8.54
C VAL A 87 -4.97 0.39 -8.39
N ASP A 88 -3.91 -0.20 -7.86
CA ASP A 88 -2.62 0.46 -7.80
C ASP A 88 -2.01 0.49 -9.21
N TYR A 89 -1.55 1.65 -9.65
CA TYR A 89 -0.89 1.79 -10.95
C TYR A 89 0.64 1.59 -10.90
N GLY A 90 1.14 1.08 -9.77
CA GLY A 90 2.57 0.86 -9.52
C GLY A 90 3.33 2.14 -9.16
N ASP A 91 4.57 1.97 -8.72
CA ASP A 91 5.44 3.10 -8.40
C ASP A 91 5.63 3.97 -9.65
N LYS A 92 5.32 5.26 -9.52
CA LYS A 92 5.55 6.26 -10.59
C LYS A 92 7.02 6.37 -11.02
N TYR A 93 7.93 5.86 -10.20
CA TYR A 93 9.36 5.79 -10.47
C TYR A 93 9.80 4.43 -11.01
N ALA A 94 8.94 3.41 -10.99
CA ALA A 94 9.22 2.14 -11.62
C ALA A 94 9.19 2.31 -13.14
N GLU A 95 10.14 1.70 -13.83
CA GLU A 95 10.16 1.69 -15.30
C GLU A 95 8.92 0.99 -15.90
N HIS A 96 8.13 0.30 -15.07
CA HIS A 96 6.98 -0.50 -15.46
C HIS A 96 5.83 -0.32 -14.47
N PRO A 97 4.79 0.46 -14.83
CA PRO A 97 3.53 0.43 -14.12
C PRO A 97 2.95 -0.99 -14.21
N VAL A 98 2.73 -1.61 -13.06
CA VAL A 98 2.20 -2.99 -12.98
C VAL A 98 0.67 -3.00 -13.09
N SER A 99 0.02 -1.87 -13.25
CA SER A 99 -1.42 -1.79 -13.43
C SER A 99 -1.81 -2.45 -14.75
N TYR A 100 -2.24 -3.69 -14.66
CA TYR A 100 -2.86 -4.40 -15.79
C TYR A 100 -4.29 -3.93 -16.01
N TYR A 101 -5.02 -3.69 -14.92
CA TYR A 101 -6.41 -3.27 -14.95
C TYR A 101 -6.54 -1.75 -15.07
N GLN A 102 -7.50 -1.31 -15.87
CA GLN A 102 -7.80 0.09 -16.13
C GLN A 102 -9.24 0.41 -15.72
N THR A 103 -9.55 1.68 -15.57
CA THR A 103 -10.91 2.14 -15.28
C THR A 103 -11.90 1.59 -16.30
N GLY A 104 -12.96 0.95 -15.82
CA GLY A 104 -14.01 0.29 -16.59
C GLY A 104 -13.82 -1.24 -16.75
N ASP A 105 -12.68 -1.77 -16.37
CA ASP A 105 -12.47 -3.23 -16.37
C ASP A 105 -13.25 -3.89 -15.23
N VAL A 106 -13.59 -5.17 -15.41
CA VAL A 106 -14.18 -6.02 -14.37
C VAL A 106 -13.11 -6.94 -13.82
N PHE A 107 -12.99 -6.95 -12.50
CA PHE A 107 -12.03 -7.72 -11.75
C PHE A 107 -12.73 -8.70 -10.81
N GLN A 108 -12.49 -9.99 -10.97
CA GLN A 108 -13.07 -11.01 -10.09
C GLN A 108 -12.09 -11.36 -8.98
N MET A 109 -12.52 -11.12 -7.74
CA MET A 109 -11.80 -11.55 -6.54
C MET A 109 -12.22 -12.94 -6.09
N GLU A 110 -11.24 -13.74 -5.66
CA GLU A 110 -11.45 -14.97 -4.93
C GLU A 110 -10.87 -14.84 -3.52
N TYR A 111 -11.74 -14.93 -2.54
CA TYR A 111 -11.39 -14.78 -1.13
C TYR A 111 -10.97 -16.11 -0.50
N LYS A 112 -10.11 -16.06 0.52
CA LYS A 112 -9.67 -17.25 1.27
C LYS A 112 -10.80 -18.07 1.88
N ASN A 113 -11.96 -17.46 2.09
CA ASN A 113 -13.16 -18.16 2.54
C ASN A 113 -13.92 -18.90 1.42
N GLY A 114 -13.41 -18.84 0.18
CA GLY A 114 -14.01 -19.47 -1.01
C GLY A 114 -15.10 -18.64 -1.71
N ASN A 115 -15.42 -17.46 -1.21
CA ASN A 115 -16.33 -16.56 -1.88
C ASN A 115 -15.66 -15.94 -3.12
N GLN A 116 -16.49 -15.61 -4.10
CA GLN A 116 -16.05 -14.85 -5.29
C GLN A 116 -16.93 -13.63 -5.44
N LYS A 117 -16.34 -12.52 -5.89
CA LYS A 117 -17.06 -11.29 -6.15
C LYS A 117 -16.44 -10.53 -7.31
N ASP A 118 -17.30 -10.02 -8.18
CA ASP A 118 -16.91 -9.16 -9.29
C ASP A 118 -16.95 -7.70 -8.86
N TYR A 119 -15.91 -6.98 -9.24
CA TYR A 119 -15.78 -5.55 -9.00
C TYR A 119 -15.51 -4.82 -10.31
N GLU A 120 -16.03 -3.62 -10.44
CA GLU A 120 -15.65 -2.68 -11.47
C GLU A 120 -14.50 -1.81 -10.99
N VAL A 121 -13.46 -1.68 -11.80
CA VAL A 121 -12.34 -0.75 -11.56
C VAL A 121 -12.81 0.66 -11.89
N ILE A 122 -12.95 1.52 -10.88
CA ILE A 122 -13.42 2.90 -11.09
C ILE A 122 -12.30 3.94 -11.06
N GLY A 123 -11.07 3.52 -10.88
CA GLY A 123 -9.93 4.43 -10.90
C GLY A 123 -8.62 3.75 -10.55
N GLU A 124 -7.56 4.49 -10.79
CA GLU A 124 -6.19 4.09 -10.49
C GLU A 124 -5.60 5.04 -9.45
N ALA A 125 -5.09 4.50 -8.34
CA ALA A 125 -4.56 5.31 -7.25
C ALA A 125 -3.44 4.62 -6.49
N LEU A 126 -2.46 5.40 -6.02
CA LEU A 126 -1.40 4.92 -5.13
C LEU A 126 -1.72 5.25 -3.68
N MET A 127 -1.36 4.34 -2.80
CA MET A 127 -1.31 4.61 -1.37
C MET A 127 -0.27 5.68 -1.06
N PRO A 128 -0.51 6.54 -0.04
CA PRO A 128 0.54 7.41 0.49
C PRO A 128 1.74 6.58 0.95
N TYR A 129 2.96 6.99 0.61
CA TYR A 129 4.19 6.24 0.93
C TYR A 129 4.30 5.80 2.41
N ALA A 130 3.81 6.62 3.33
CA ALA A 130 3.84 6.28 4.76
C ALA A 130 2.82 5.19 5.16
N LEU A 131 1.88 4.86 4.29
CA LEU A 131 0.83 3.85 4.48
C LEU A 131 0.97 2.71 3.48
N ASP A 132 1.95 2.82 2.60
CA ASP A 132 2.28 1.78 1.65
C ASP A 132 3.06 0.68 2.35
N TYR A 133 2.63 -0.56 2.14
CA TYR A 133 3.31 -1.71 2.73
C TYR A 133 4.47 -2.12 1.82
N PRO A 134 5.69 -2.28 2.35
CA PRO A 134 6.80 -2.78 1.56
C PRO A 134 6.59 -4.28 1.28
N TYR A 135 5.87 -4.58 0.20
CA TYR A 135 5.64 -5.95 -0.22
C TYR A 135 6.93 -6.57 -0.73
N ALA A 136 7.21 -7.78 -0.27
CA ALA A 136 8.34 -8.57 -0.74
C ALA A 136 7.98 -9.39 -1.99
N ASP A 137 6.71 -9.43 -2.36
CA ASP A 137 6.24 -10.24 -3.47
C ASP A 137 6.51 -9.54 -4.80
N LEU A 138 6.98 -10.32 -5.77
CA LEU A 138 7.30 -9.82 -7.11
C LEU A 138 6.07 -9.73 -8.00
N ILE A 139 5.07 -10.60 -7.77
CA ILE A 139 3.92 -10.79 -8.64
C ILE A 139 2.64 -10.66 -7.81
N TYR A 140 2.08 -9.48 -7.81
CA TYR A 140 0.85 -9.18 -7.09
C TYR A 140 0.05 -8.08 -7.79
N ILE A 141 -1.21 -7.96 -7.42
CA ILE A 141 -2.09 -6.85 -7.78
C ILE A 141 -2.55 -6.20 -6.49
N THR A 142 -2.42 -4.89 -6.37
CA THR A 142 -2.96 -4.17 -5.22
C THR A 142 -4.33 -3.60 -5.56
N VAL A 143 -5.30 -3.92 -4.72
CA VAL A 143 -6.70 -3.52 -4.87
C VAL A 143 -7.17 -2.84 -3.59
N LEU A 144 -7.76 -1.66 -3.74
CA LEU A 144 -8.30 -0.87 -2.64
C LEU A 144 -9.82 -0.91 -2.68
N VAL A 145 -10.44 -1.10 -1.52
CA VAL A 145 -11.90 -1.05 -1.32
C VAL A 145 -12.24 -0.20 -0.10
N PRO A 146 -13.49 0.27 0.05
CA PRO A 146 -13.94 0.86 1.32
C PRO A 146 -13.76 -0.12 2.49
N GLU A 147 -13.44 0.39 3.68
CA GLU A 147 -13.23 -0.43 4.89
C GLU A 147 -14.41 -1.34 5.23
N ASP A 148 -15.65 -0.85 5.06
CA ASP A 148 -16.86 -1.65 5.30
C ASP A 148 -16.95 -2.84 4.34
N GLU A 149 -16.58 -2.66 3.09
CA GLU A 149 -16.52 -3.73 2.10
C GLU A 149 -15.46 -4.76 2.46
N TYR A 150 -14.25 -4.30 2.84
CA TYR A 150 -13.18 -5.18 3.29
C TYR A 150 -13.61 -6.06 4.46
N ILE A 151 -14.17 -5.45 5.51
CA ILE A 151 -14.64 -6.18 6.69
C ILE A 151 -15.73 -7.17 6.34
N THR A 152 -16.67 -6.78 5.47
CA THR A 152 -17.76 -7.64 5.02
C THR A 152 -17.24 -8.89 4.32
N GLN A 153 -16.24 -8.77 3.47
CA GLN A 153 -15.73 -9.89 2.67
C GLN A 153 -14.76 -10.79 3.44
N THR A 154 -13.92 -10.21 4.28
CA THR A 154 -12.86 -10.95 4.98
C THR A 154 -13.26 -11.38 6.40
N GLY A 155 -14.21 -10.70 7.02
CA GLY A 155 -14.50 -10.83 8.44
C GLY A 155 -13.40 -10.32 9.36
N ASN A 156 -12.37 -9.67 8.83
CA ASN A 156 -11.25 -9.14 9.60
C ASN A 156 -11.47 -7.67 9.95
N GLU A 157 -11.69 -7.38 11.23
CA GLU A 157 -11.89 -6.02 11.76
C GLU A 157 -10.60 -5.39 12.29
N SER A 158 -9.46 -6.09 12.18
CA SER A 158 -8.18 -5.59 12.67
C SER A 158 -7.48 -4.75 11.62
N ALA A 159 -7.34 -3.45 11.87
CA ALA A 159 -6.57 -2.57 11.02
C ALA A 159 -5.07 -2.90 11.11
N MET A 160 -4.40 -2.95 9.97
CA MET A 160 -2.95 -3.09 9.91
C MET A 160 -2.25 -1.77 10.25
N TYR A 161 -2.81 -0.66 9.77
CA TYR A 161 -2.31 0.68 10.06
C TYR A 161 -3.41 1.61 10.56
N ALA A 162 -3.02 2.48 11.50
CA ALA A 162 -3.81 3.63 11.89
C ALA A 162 -3.00 4.90 11.60
N ALA A 163 -3.46 5.71 10.65
CA ALA A 163 -2.86 7.00 10.33
C ALA A 163 -3.53 8.09 11.15
N ILE A 164 -2.77 8.79 11.98
CA ILE A 164 -3.27 9.86 12.81
C ILE A 164 -2.82 11.21 12.25
N ASP A 165 -3.78 12.01 11.80
CA ASP A 165 -3.54 13.35 11.29
C ASP A 165 -3.70 14.37 12.43
N ALA A 166 -2.58 14.75 13.00
CA ALA A 166 -2.54 15.70 14.12
C ALA A 166 -2.80 17.11 13.63
N LYS A 167 -3.49 17.93 14.44
CA LYS A 167 -3.51 19.37 14.20
C LYS A 167 -2.12 19.94 14.36
N LYS A 168 -1.84 21.02 13.62
CA LYS A 168 -0.55 21.72 13.68
C LYS A 168 -0.16 22.04 15.12
N GLY A 169 0.95 21.48 15.58
CA GLY A 169 1.50 21.69 16.92
C GLY A 169 1.04 20.67 17.98
N GLU A 170 0.12 19.75 17.65
CA GLU A 170 -0.33 18.68 18.56
C GLU A 170 0.48 17.37 18.39
N ASP A 171 1.32 17.28 17.36
CA ASP A 171 2.08 16.06 17.02
C ASP A 171 2.84 15.47 18.21
N LYS A 172 3.53 16.35 18.96
CA LYS A 172 4.32 15.94 20.12
C LYS A 172 3.45 15.37 21.25
N GLN A 173 2.31 16.00 21.52
CA GLN A 173 1.40 15.54 22.59
C GLN A 173 0.77 14.19 22.21
N ILE A 174 0.38 14.01 20.94
CA ILE A 174 -0.17 12.75 20.44
C ILE A 174 0.88 11.66 20.54
N LYS A 175 2.12 11.94 20.11
CA LYS A 175 3.22 10.98 20.23
C LYS A 175 3.46 10.57 21.68
N GLU A 176 3.58 11.52 22.60
CA GLU A 176 3.77 11.24 24.04
C GLU A 176 2.61 10.41 24.62
N TYR A 177 1.38 10.67 24.16
CA TYR A 177 0.20 9.88 24.56
C TYR A 177 0.31 8.44 24.08
N ILE A 178 0.66 8.24 22.80
CA ILE A 178 0.82 6.90 22.20
C ILE A 178 1.95 6.13 22.90
N ASP A 179 3.11 6.74 23.06
CA ASP A 179 4.27 6.13 23.73
C ASP A 179 3.92 5.69 25.16
N LYS A 180 3.19 6.50 25.88
CA LYS A 180 2.87 6.26 27.30
C LYS A 180 1.73 5.27 27.52
N ASN A 181 0.70 5.30 26.66
CA ASN A 181 -0.55 4.60 26.94
C ASN A 181 -0.81 3.41 25.99
N ILE A 182 -0.13 3.36 24.84
CA ILE A 182 -0.35 2.32 23.85
C ILE A 182 0.88 1.42 23.74
N LEU A 183 2.05 1.98 23.47
CA LEU A 183 3.25 1.19 23.25
C LEU A 183 3.76 0.51 24.51
N LYS A 184 3.51 1.11 25.67
CA LYS A 184 3.93 0.55 26.96
C LYS A 184 3.25 -0.79 27.28
N GLU A 185 2.05 -1.00 26.73
CA GLU A 185 1.25 -2.21 26.96
C GLU A 185 1.25 -3.18 25.75
N ASN A 186 1.92 -2.77 24.65
CA ASN A 186 1.85 -3.56 23.41
C ASN A 186 3.12 -3.38 22.55
N ASP A 187 4.05 -4.29 22.70
CA ASP A 187 5.36 -4.33 22.03
C ASP A 187 5.26 -4.73 20.53
N MET A 188 4.08 -5.14 20.07
CA MET A 188 3.85 -5.48 18.66
C MET A 188 3.49 -4.27 17.80
N ILE A 189 3.19 -3.12 18.42
CA ILE A 189 2.84 -1.90 17.70
C ILE A 189 4.08 -1.06 17.44
N ASN A 190 4.32 -0.74 16.18
CA ASN A 190 5.35 0.21 15.77
C ASN A 190 4.72 1.56 15.46
N VAL A 191 5.28 2.63 15.99
CA VAL A 191 4.84 3.99 15.70
C VAL A 191 5.86 4.68 14.82
N PHE A 192 5.39 5.16 13.68
CA PHE A 192 6.17 5.94 12.75
C PHE A 192 5.72 7.40 12.81
N SER A 193 6.57 8.28 13.29
CA SER A 193 6.27 9.71 13.43
C SER A 193 7.02 10.54 12.39
N VAL A 194 6.28 11.36 11.65
CA VAL A 194 6.87 12.35 10.72
C VAL A 194 7.78 13.33 11.47
N LEU A 195 7.48 13.60 12.76
CA LEU A 195 8.32 14.45 13.59
C LEU A 195 9.69 13.81 13.83
N ASP A 196 9.73 12.51 14.18
CA ASP A 196 10.98 11.77 14.37
C ASP A 196 11.82 11.69 13.09
N MET A 197 11.16 11.56 11.94
CA MET A 197 11.83 11.64 10.64
C MET A 197 12.50 13.01 10.43
N LYS A 198 11.75 14.09 10.65
CA LYS A 198 12.29 15.46 10.51
C LYS A 198 13.48 15.68 11.43
N GLU A 199 13.37 15.29 12.70
CA GLU A 199 14.46 15.42 13.66
C GLU A 199 15.68 14.55 13.30
N SER A 200 15.46 13.33 12.79
CA SER A 200 16.52 12.45 12.32
C SER A 200 17.20 13.02 11.10
N PHE A 201 16.44 13.53 10.14
CA PHE A 201 16.97 14.19 8.95
C PHE A 201 17.77 15.46 9.32
N GLN A 202 17.24 16.30 10.21
CA GLN A 202 17.95 17.49 10.67
C GLN A 202 19.26 17.14 11.37
N ARG A 203 19.27 16.10 12.21
CA ARG A 203 20.51 15.60 12.86
C ARG A 203 21.51 15.09 11.82
N TYR A 204 21.05 14.37 10.81
CA TYR A 204 21.89 13.87 9.74
C TYR A 204 22.52 15.02 8.93
N VAL A 205 21.70 15.97 8.47
CA VAL A 205 22.16 17.15 7.73
C VAL A 205 23.14 17.98 8.56
N SER A 206 22.83 18.24 9.84
CA SER A 206 23.72 18.98 10.76
C SER A 206 25.07 18.31 10.92
N LYS A 207 25.12 16.97 10.96
CA LYS A 207 26.36 16.20 11.03
C LYS A 207 27.24 16.40 9.79
N TYR A 208 26.63 16.45 8.61
CA TYR A 208 27.39 16.70 7.36
C TYR A 208 27.86 18.14 7.24
N TYR A 209 27.05 19.12 7.67
CA TYR A 209 27.48 20.53 7.76
C TYR A 209 28.67 20.71 8.71
N MET A 210 28.66 20.03 9.83
CA MET A 210 29.78 20.06 10.80
C MET A 210 31.04 19.48 10.18
N ILE A 211 30.98 18.31 9.52
CA ILE A 211 32.13 17.69 8.85
C ILE A 211 32.65 18.60 7.71
N GLY A 212 31.76 19.16 6.91
CA GLY A 212 32.12 20.10 5.85
C GLY A 212 32.82 21.36 6.37
N SER A 213 32.34 21.90 7.49
CA SER A 213 32.97 23.06 8.16
C SER A 213 34.36 22.77 8.68
N PHE A 214 34.58 21.56 9.22
CA PHE A 214 35.92 21.12 9.66
C PHE A 214 36.90 20.99 8.48
N LEU A 215 36.43 20.47 7.35
CA LEU A 215 37.27 20.33 6.14
C LEU A 215 37.68 21.72 5.56
N VAL A 216 36.82 22.71 5.62
CA VAL A 216 37.11 24.08 5.17
C VAL A 216 38.13 24.82 6.11
N ILE A 217 38.17 24.45 7.38
CA ILE A 217 39.13 25.04 8.35
C ILE A 217 40.55 24.42 8.20
N ILE A 218 40.66 23.22 7.64
CA ILE A 218 41.92 22.50 7.49
C ILE A 218 42.62 22.83 6.14
N LEU A 219 41.90 23.40 5.18
CA LEU A 219 42.46 23.91 3.90
C LEU A 219 42.83 25.39 3.99
#